data_4e5c3d7f312f7fe60ff98cb6b615ce7c
#
_entry.id   4e5c3d7f312f7fe60ff98cb6b615ce7c
#
_cell.length_a   1.000
_cell.length_b   1.000
_cell.length_c   1.000
_cell.angle_alpha   90.00
_cell.angle_beta   90.00
_cell.angle_gamma   90.00
#
_symmetry.space_group_name_H-M   'P 1'
#
loop_
_entity.id
_entity.type
_entity.pdbx_description
1 polymer ?
#
loop_
_entity_poly.entity_id
_entity_poly.type
_entity_poly.pdbx_seq_one_letter_code
_entity_poly.pdbx_strand_id
1 'polypeptide(L)'
;MNMKITTVLFDLDGTLLPMDQDVFIKDYFGRLARKLAPYGYEPKKLIEGVWAGTKAMVQNTGTVTNEEAFWTACDAYLGCEASKDKAAHADFYQNEFNEVKGVCGFEPMAAQIVGLLKEKGIRVVLATNPLFPSIATENRIRWAGLQPEDFEYFTTFENSHYCKPNLDYYREILEKRSLKPEECLMVGNDVGEDMITEQLGMKTFLLTGCLINKENKDISQYPNGGFAELDAYLKELLL
;
A
#
# COMPACT_ATOMS: atom_id res chain seq x y z
N MET A 1 -31.53 -9.06 1.55
CA MET A 1 -30.60 -10.20 1.32
C MET A 1 -29.24 -9.76 1.88
N ASN A 2 -28.66 -10.49 2.82
CA ASN A 2 -27.27 -10.23 3.20
C ASN A 2 -26.39 -10.54 1.97
N MET A 3 -25.79 -9.52 1.38
CA MET A 3 -24.87 -9.74 0.26
C MET A 3 -23.63 -10.44 0.80
N LYS A 4 -23.26 -11.53 0.14
CA LYS A 4 -22.13 -12.37 0.57
C LYS A 4 -20.84 -11.68 0.15
N ILE A 5 -19.92 -11.51 1.09
CA ILE A 5 -18.56 -11.04 0.77
C ILE A 5 -17.82 -12.14 -0.01
N THR A 6 -17.29 -11.77 -1.14
CA THR A 6 -16.51 -12.64 -2.04
C THR A 6 -15.06 -12.22 -2.17
N THR A 7 -14.73 -10.98 -1.75
CA THR A 7 -13.39 -10.40 -1.87
C THR A 7 -13.04 -9.59 -0.63
N VAL A 8 -11.81 -9.75 -0.15
CA VAL A 8 -11.23 -8.89 0.88
C VAL A 8 -10.05 -8.13 0.29
N LEU A 9 -10.10 -6.82 0.39
CA LEU A 9 -8.99 -5.94 0.05
C LEU A 9 -8.24 -5.59 1.34
N PHE A 10 -6.93 -5.74 1.35
CA PHE A 10 -6.08 -5.33 2.46
C PHE A 10 -5.19 -4.16 2.06
N ASP A 11 -5.01 -3.23 2.96
CA ASP A 11 -3.83 -2.37 2.94
C ASP A 11 -2.60 -3.16 3.44
N LEU A 12 -1.39 -2.62 3.24
CA LEU A 12 -0.14 -3.26 3.63
C LEU A 12 0.53 -2.58 4.81
N ASP A 13 0.93 -1.33 4.63
CA ASP A 13 1.85 -0.61 5.53
C ASP A 13 1.10 -0.07 6.76
N GLY A 14 1.34 -0.64 7.94
CA GLY A 14 0.56 -0.40 9.16
C GLY A 14 -0.65 -1.33 9.30
N THR A 15 -0.96 -2.12 8.27
CA THR A 15 -2.05 -3.10 8.25
C THR A 15 -1.49 -4.53 8.36
N LEU A 16 -1.16 -5.18 7.24
CA LEU A 16 -0.55 -6.52 7.25
C LEU A 16 0.91 -6.50 7.70
N LEU A 17 1.62 -5.39 7.46
CA LEU A 17 2.99 -5.14 7.90
C LEU A 17 2.98 -4.01 8.93
N PRO A 18 3.03 -4.30 10.23
CA PRO A 18 3.09 -3.26 11.25
C PRO A 18 4.30 -2.37 11.08
N MET A 19 4.12 -1.05 11.12
CA MET A 19 5.23 -0.09 11.05
C MET A 19 4.85 1.28 11.61
N ASP A 20 5.87 2.02 12.01
CA ASP A 20 5.83 3.47 12.16
C ASP A 20 6.27 4.09 10.83
N GLN A 21 5.36 4.81 10.15
CA GLN A 21 5.64 5.37 8.83
C GLN A 21 6.77 6.40 8.83
N ASP A 22 6.91 7.21 9.88
CA ASP A 22 7.96 8.23 9.95
C ASP A 22 9.34 7.57 10.10
N VAL A 23 9.42 6.53 10.92
CA VAL A 23 10.66 5.74 11.10
C VAL A 23 11.02 5.01 9.81
N PHE A 24 10.04 4.39 9.16
CA PHE A 24 10.23 3.70 7.88
C PHE A 24 10.75 4.66 6.79
N ILE A 25 10.09 5.80 6.59
CA ILE A 25 10.45 6.78 5.57
C ILE A 25 11.86 7.32 5.82
N LYS A 26 12.21 7.60 7.08
CA LYS A 26 13.53 8.10 7.44
C LYS A 26 14.65 7.09 7.13
N ASP A 27 14.47 5.81 7.47
CA ASP A 27 15.46 4.76 7.19
C ASP A 27 15.56 4.50 5.68
N TYR A 28 14.42 4.42 4.98
CA TYR A 28 14.35 4.28 3.54
C TYR A 28 15.15 5.37 2.80
N PHE A 29 14.89 6.64 3.08
CA PHE A 29 15.60 7.75 2.44
C PHE A 29 17.08 7.79 2.78
N GLY A 30 17.45 7.46 4.03
CA GLY A 30 18.84 7.39 4.43
C GLY A 30 19.64 6.35 3.65
N ARG A 31 19.04 5.20 3.35
CA ARG A 31 19.64 4.13 2.55
C ARG A 31 19.67 4.47 1.07
N LEU A 32 18.57 4.98 0.53
CA LEU A 32 18.46 5.39 -0.87
C LEU A 32 19.52 6.46 -1.22
N ALA A 33 19.64 7.49 -0.37
CA ALA A 33 20.62 8.55 -0.57
C ALA A 33 22.07 8.02 -0.55
N ARG A 34 22.41 7.09 0.35
CA ARG A 34 23.72 6.45 0.38
C ARG A 34 24.00 5.61 -0.87
N LYS A 35 23.01 4.86 -1.33
CA LYS A 35 23.12 4.03 -2.54
C LYS A 35 23.38 4.86 -3.78
N LEU A 36 22.69 5.99 -3.92
CA LEU A 36 22.73 6.81 -5.11
C LEU A 36 23.82 7.91 -5.08
N ALA A 37 24.48 8.14 -3.95
CA ALA A 37 25.58 9.10 -3.85
C ALA A 37 26.70 8.88 -4.90
N PRO A 38 27.15 7.63 -5.21
CA PRO A 38 28.16 7.39 -6.23
C PRO A 38 27.73 7.79 -7.67
N TYR A 39 26.45 7.94 -7.90
CA TYR A 39 25.88 8.38 -9.18
C TYR A 39 25.82 9.92 -9.32
N GLY A 40 26.38 10.64 -8.33
CA GLY A 40 26.48 12.11 -8.35
C GLY A 40 25.25 12.83 -7.78
N TYR A 41 24.32 12.12 -7.16
CA TYR A 41 23.18 12.74 -6.50
C TYR A 41 23.57 13.34 -5.15
N GLU A 42 23.28 14.62 -4.98
CA GLU A 42 23.34 15.27 -3.68
C GLU A 42 22.16 14.75 -2.82
N PRO A 43 22.42 14.21 -1.60
CA PRO A 43 21.43 13.49 -0.82
C PRO A 43 20.12 14.26 -0.56
N LYS A 44 20.22 15.52 -0.17
CA LYS A 44 19.05 16.35 0.13
C LYS A 44 18.23 16.60 -1.14
N LYS A 45 18.90 16.97 -2.23
CA LYS A 45 18.25 17.25 -3.51
C LYS A 45 17.58 15.99 -4.07
N LEU A 46 18.20 14.81 -3.93
CA LEU A 46 17.60 13.55 -4.32
C LEU A 46 16.31 13.27 -3.57
N ILE A 47 16.31 13.42 -2.24
CA ILE A 47 15.12 13.22 -1.40
C ILE A 47 14.00 14.19 -1.80
N GLU A 48 14.34 15.46 -2.03
CA GLU A 48 13.38 16.46 -2.51
C GLU A 48 12.81 16.09 -3.89
N GLY A 49 13.63 15.55 -4.80
CA GLY A 49 13.20 15.03 -6.11
C GLY A 49 12.25 13.84 -5.97
N VAL A 50 12.54 12.89 -5.08
CA VAL A 50 11.64 11.76 -4.78
C VAL A 50 10.31 12.26 -4.22
N TRP A 51 10.31 13.25 -3.32
CA TRP A 51 9.08 13.88 -2.83
C TRP A 51 8.30 14.60 -3.92
N ALA A 52 8.98 15.25 -4.87
CA ALA A 52 8.31 15.87 -6.03
C ALA A 52 7.61 14.80 -6.89
N GLY A 53 8.28 13.68 -7.15
CA GLY A 53 7.69 12.52 -7.83
C GLY A 53 6.51 11.92 -7.08
N THR A 54 6.65 11.73 -5.75
CA THR A 54 5.57 11.22 -4.89
C THR A 54 4.35 12.14 -4.93
N LYS A 55 4.56 13.45 -4.83
CA LYS A 55 3.48 14.43 -4.94
C LYS A 55 2.76 14.34 -6.29
N ALA A 56 3.50 14.15 -7.38
CA ALA A 56 2.91 14.00 -8.70
C ALA A 56 2.04 12.73 -8.82
N MET A 57 2.46 11.61 -8.20
CA MET A 57 1.62 10.40 -8.10
C MET A 57 0.32 10.65 -7.32
N VAL A 58 0.40 11.30 -6.17
CA VAL A 58 -0.78 11.62 -5.33
C VAL A 58 -1.75 12.56 -6.06
N GLN A 59 -1.23 13.45 -6.90
CA GLN A 59 -2.01 14.40 -7.71
C GLN A 59 -2.35 13.89 -9.12
N ASN A 60 -2.01 12.64 -9.43
CA ASN A 60 -2.28 12.05 -10.74
C ASN A 60 -3.79 12.00 -11.02
N THR A 61 -4.16 12.41 -12.22
CA THR A 61 -5.55 12.48 -12.68
C THR A 61 -5.96 11.28 -13.55
N GLY A 62 -5.11 10.26 -13.63
CA GLY A 62 -5.39 9.03 -14.34
C GLY A 62 -4.99 9.01 -15.81
N THR A 63 -4.30 10.04 -16.31
CA THR A 63 -3.89 10.13 -17.72
C THR A 63 -2.62 9.33 -18.03
N VAL A 64 -1.80 9.09 -17.04
CA VAL A 64 -0.54 8.33 -17.12
C VAL A 64 -0.43 7.42 -15.90
N THR A 65 0.47 6.44 -15.92
CA THR A 65 0.75 5.62 -14.73
C THR A 65 1.41 6.45 -13.64
N ASN A 66 1.33 5.98 -12.40
CA ASN A 66 2.03 6.64 -11.30
C ASN A 66 3.56 6.60 -11.52
N GLU A 67 4.09 5.54 -12.12
CA GLU A 67 5.52 5.48 -12.51
C GLU A 67 5.89 6.62 -13.45
N GLU A 68 5.10 6.86 -14.50
CA GLU A 68 5.36 7.93 -15.47
C GLU A 68 5.24 9.31 -14.81
N ALA A 69 4.23 9.52 -13.98
CA ALA A 69 4.05 10.76 -13.20
C ALA A 69 5.24 11.02 -12.27
N PHE A 70 5.69 9.96 -11.57
CA PHE A 70 6.83 10.02 -10.66
C PHE A 70 8.11 10.46 -11.38
N TRP A 71 8.50 9.72 -12.43
CA TRP A 71 9.76 10.00 -13.11
C TRP A 71 9.75 11.37 -13.80
N THR A 72 8.64 11.75 -14.43
CA THR A 72 8.50 13.07 -15.06
C THR A 72 8.75 14.20 -14.05
N ALA A 73 8.15 14.14 -12.88
CA ALA A 73 8.29 15.18 -11.84
C ALA A 73 9.65 15.13 -11.15
N CYS A 74 10.17 13.94 -10.88
CA CYS A 74 11.49 13.73 -10.28
C CYS A 74 12.60 14.28 -11.18
N ASP A 75 12.59 13.93 -12.47
CA ASP A 75 13.56 14.40 -13.45
C ASP A 75 13.52 15.92 -13.60
N ALA A 76 12.32 16.50 -13.68
CA ALA A 76 12.14 17.95 -13.75
C ALA A 76 12.71 18.67 -12.51
N TYR A 77 12.49 18.11 -11.32
CA TYR A 77 13.00 18.70 -10.06
C TYR A 77 14.52 18.62 -9.98
N LEU A 78 15.09 17.46 -10.33
CA LEU A 78 16.54 17.23 -10.26
C LEU A 78 17.30 18.01 -11.34
N GLY A 79 16.63 18.38 -12.44
CA GLY A 79 17.25 19.01 -13.62
C GLY A 79 18.15 18.05 -14.39
N CYS A 80 17.93 16.75 -14.24
CA CYS A 80 18.64 15.67 -14.95
C CYS A 80 17.69 14.48 -15.12
N GLU A 81 18.02 13.58 -16.05
CA GLU A 81 17.25 12.38 -16.30
C GLU A 81 17.61 11.27 -15.29
N ALA A 82 17.15 11.40 -14.03
CA ALA A 82 17.32 10.36 -13.01
C ALA A 82 16.65 9.04 -13.43
N SER A 83 15.65 9.11 -14.30
CA SER A 83 15.04 7.96 -14.96
C SER A 83 16.03 7.12 -15.77
N LYS A 84 17.18 7.64 -16.16
CA LYS A 84 18.26 6.85 -16.78
C LYS A 84 18.96 5.91 -15.79
N ASP A 85 18.94 6.24 -14.52
CA ASP A 85 19.55 5.42 -13.46
C ASP A 85 18.56 4.40 -12.84
N LYS A 86 17.48 4.07 -13.58
CA LYS A 86 16.49 3.07 -13.12
C LYS A 86 17.14 1.76 -12.69
N ALA A 87 18.24 1.34 -13.32
CA ALA A 87 18.96 0.15 -12.92
C ALA A 87 19.56 0.27 -11.50
N ALA A 88 20.10 1.44 -11.12
CA ALA A 88 20.61 1.68 -9.78
C ALA A 88 19.49 1.74 -8.73
N HIS A 89 18.33 2.32 -9.09
CA HIS A 89 17.15 2.28 -8.25
C HIS A 89 16.62 0.86 -8.09
N ALA A 90 16.54 0.08 -9.16
CA ALA A 90 16.12 -1.32 -9.10
C ALA A 90 17.07 -2.16 -8.23
N ASP A 91 18.39 -1.97 -8.39
CA ASP A 91 19.40 -2.63 -7.57
C ASP A 91 19.26 -2.26 -6.08
N PHE A 92 18.95 -1.00 -5.77
CA PHE A 92 18.63 -0.58 -4.41
C PHE A 92 17.47 -1.39 -3.82
N TYR A 93 16.36 -1.51 -4.57
CA TYR A 93 15.18 -2.24 -4.09
C TYR A 93 15.42 -3.75 -3.99
N GLN A 94 16.31 -4.31 -4.81
CA GLN A 94 16.71 -5.72 -4.71
C GLN A 94 17.59 -6.01 -3.49
N ASN A 95 18.40 -5.07 -3.07
CA ASN A 95 19.46 -5.27 -2.07
C ASN A 95 19.22 -4.45 -0.80
N GLU A 96 19.66 -3.19 -0.76
CA GLU A 96 19.73 -2.38 0.48
C GLU A 96 18.33 -2.05 1.05
N PHE A 97 17.30 -1.99 0.23
CA PHE A 97 15.91 -1.79 0.69
C PHE A 97 15.47 -2.89 1.65
N ASN A 98 15.97 -4.13 1.47
CA ASN A 98 15.61 -5.24 2.36
C ASN A 98 16.07 -5.05 3.81
N GLU A 99 17.04 -4.18 4.05
CA GLU A 99 17.48 -3.85 5.41
C GLU A 99 16.48 -2.94 6.13
N VAL A 100 15.59 -2.22 5.39
CA VAL A 100 14.52 -1.39 5.98
C VAL A 100 13.53 -2.26 6.75
N LYS A 101 13.44 -3.56 6.45
CA LYS A 101 12.68 -4.53 7.25
C LYS A 101 12.97 -4.43 8.75
N GLY A 102 14.22 -4.07 9.12
CA GLY A 102 14.66 -3.96 10.51
C GLY A 102 13.91 -2.92 11.36
N VAL A 103 13.20 -1.98 10.73
CA VAL A 103 12.36 -0.99 11.42
C VAL A 103 10.86 -1.28 11.32
N CYS A 104 10.48 -2.39 10.66
CA CYS A 104 9.09 -2.87 10.61
C CYS A 104 8.82 -3.90 11.71
N GLY A 105 7.55 -4.02 12.09
CA GLY A 105 7.08 -5.09 12.95
C GLY A 105 6.77 -6.37 12.17
N PHE A 106 6.19 -7.33 12.89
CA PHE A 106 5.71 -8.59 12.32
C PHE A 106 4.44 -9.03 13.06
N GLU A 107 3.40 -9.37 12.30
CA GLU A 107 2.11 -9.84 12.83
C GLU A 107 1.79 -11.25 12.27
N PRO A 108 1.96 -12.31 13.06
CA PRO A 108 1.76 -13.67 12.56
C PRO A 108 0.32 -13.97 12.16
N MET A 109 -0.67 -13.29 12.74
CA MET A 109 -2.08 -13.46 12.37
C MET A 109 -2.40 -12.94 10.97
N ALA A 110 -1.60 -12.02 10.43
CA ALA A 110 -1.79 -11.52 9.06
C ALA A 110 -1.75 -12.66 8.03
N ALA A 111 -0.70 -13.50 8.08
CA ALA A 111 -0.58 -14.65 7.20
C ALA A 111 -1.66 -15.72 7.46
N GLN A 112 -2.05 -15.93 8.73
CA GLN A 112 -3.10 -16.89 9.08
C GLN A 112 -4.47 -16.47 8.51
N ILE A 113 -4.82 -15.18 8.60
CA ILE A 113 -6.10 -14.67 8.08
C ILE A 113 -6.12 -14.73 6.55
N VAL A 114 -5.04 -14.32 5.87
CA VAL A 114 -4.96 -14.42 4.41
C VAL A 114 -5.08 -15.87 3.96
N GLY A 115 -4.39 -16.81 4.63
CA GLY A 115 -4.50 -18.23 4.36
C GLY A 115 -5.92 -18.77 4.54
N LEU A 116 -6.59 -18.43 5.64
CA LEU A 116 -7.98 -18.80 5.92
C LEU A 116 -8.94 -18.30 4.84
N LEU A 117 -8.80 -17.05 4.39
CA LEU A 117 -9.64 -16.49 3.32
C LEU A 117 -9.47 -17.28 2.02
N LYS A 118 -8.23 -17.60 1.64
CA LYS A 118 -7.93 -18.42 0.44
C LYS A 118 -8.53 -19.81 0.54
N GLU A 119 -8.40 -20.50 1.69
CA GLU A 119 -9.01 -21.80 1.92
C GLU A 119 -10.55 -21.79 1.78
N LYS A 120 -11.18 -20.67 2.15
CA LYS A 120 -12.63 -20.46 1.98
C LYS A 120 -13.03 -20.03 0.56
N GLY A 121 -12.07 -19.90 -0.36
CA GLY A 121 -12.33 -19.44 -1.74
C GLY A 121 -12.66 -17.97 -1.83
N ILE A 122 -12.30 -17.15 -0.83
CA ILE A 122 -12.43 -15.70 -0.86
C ILE A 122 -11.24 -15.11 -1.60
N ARG A 123 -11.51 -14.22 -2.54
CA ARG A 123 -10.47 -13.51 -3.28
C ARG A 123 -9.75 -12.52 -2.36
N VAL A 124 -8.43 -12.45 -2.45
CA VAL A 124 -7.63 -11.52 -1.65
C VAL A 124 -6.87 -10.57 -2.57
N VAL A 125 -7.04 -9.29 -2.35
CA VAL A 125 -6.39 -8.21 -3.12
C VAL A 125 -5.59 -7.33 -2.15
N LEU A 126 -4.38 -6.94 -2.54
CA LEU A 126 -3.60 -5.98 -1.78
C LEU A 126 -3.78 -4.59 -2.39
N ALA A 127 -4.54 -3.75 -1.70
CA ALA A 127 -4.83 -2.38 -2.06
C ALA A 127 -3.95 -1.42 -1.25
N THR A 128 -2.62 -1.51 -1.41
CA THR A 128 -1.66 -0.59 -0.79
C THR A 128 -1.54 0.70 -1.60
N ASN A 129 -1.17 1.82 -0.95
CA ASN A 129 -1.00 3.08 -1.69
C ASN A 129 0.15 2.92 -2.71
N PRO A 130 -0.10 3.09 -4.03
CA PRO A 130 0.82 2.68 -5.09
C PRO A 130 1.93 3.72 -5.34
N LEU A 131 2.70 3.99 -4.28
CA LEU A 131 3.81 4.94 -4.27
C LEU A 131 5.19 4.28 -4.51
N PHE A 132 5.21 2.95 -4.58
CA PHE A 132 6.44 2.17 -4.70
C PHE A 132 6.40 1.25 -5.92
N PRO A 133 7.59 0.91 -6.50
CA PRO A 133 7.68 -0.10 -7.56
C PRO A 133 7.30 -1.50 -7.06
N SER A 134 6.92 -2.36 -8.01
CA SER A 134 6.50 -3.74 -7.76
C SER A 134 7.48 -4.47 -6.85
N ILE A 135 8.77 -4.40 -7.16
CA ILE A 135 9.83 -5.05 -6.38
C ILE A 135 9.82 -4.62 -4.89
N ALA A 136 9.59 -3.34 -4.60
CA ALA A 136 9.52 -2.84 -3.22
C ALA A 136 8.23 -3.32 -2.53
N THR A 137 7.12 -3.39 -3.25
CA THR A 137 5.86 -3.93 -2.72
C THR A 137 5.97 -5.42 -2.44
N GLU A 138 6.54 -6.21 -3.34
CA GLU A 138 6.79 -7.63 -3.14
C GLU A 138 7.69 -7.92 -1.93
N ASN A 139 8.76 -7.11 -1.74
CA ASN A 139 9.63 -7.26 -0.58
C ASN A 139 8.85 -7.02 0.72
N ARG A 140 8.02 -5.97 0.79
CA ARG A 140 7.21 -5.68 1.98
C ARG A 140 6.15 -6.76 2.24
N ILE A 141 5.56 -7.34 1.20
CA ILE A 141 4.69 -8.54 1.32
C ILE A 141 5.46 -9.67 2.01
N ARG A 142 6.68 -9.95 1.55
CA ARG A 142 7.52 -11.01 2.17
C ARG A 142 7.94 -10.68 3.60
N TRP A 143 8.13 -9.40 3.93
CA TRP A 143 8.42 -8.99 5.31
C TRP A 143 7.24 -9.21 6.25
N ALA A 144 6.02 -9.11 5.74
CA ALA A 144 4.80 -9.44 6.48
C ALA A 144 4.57 -10.98 6.65
N GLY A 145 5.48 -11.82 6.13
CA GLY A 145 5.35 -13.27 6.19
C GLY A 145 4.41 -13.86 5.14
N LEU A 146 4.09 -13.08 4.11
CA LEU A 146 3.22 -13.44 2.99
C LEU A 146 4.04 -13.62 1.71
N GLN A 147 3.38 -14.11 0.65
CA GLN A 147 3.95 -14.18 -0.69
C GLN A 147 3.12 -13.33 -1.65
N PRO A 148 3.71 -12.76 -2.72
CA PRO A 148 2.95 -12.04 -3.75
C PRO A 148 1.80 -12.89 -4.33
N GLU A 149 2.00 -14.20 -4.44
CA GLU A 149 1.04 -15.19 -4.95
C GLU A 149 -0.14 -15.45 -3.98
N ASP A 150 -0.09 -14.89 -2.78
CA ASP A 150 -1.23 -14.91 -1.85
C ASP A 150 -2.32 -13.93 -2.25
N PHE A 151 -1.96 -12.96 -3.08
CA PHE A 151 -2.88 -11.95 -3.59
C PHE A 151 -3.18 -12.18 -5.07
N GLU A 152 -4.46 -12.14 -5.43
CA GLU A 152 -4.88 -12.18 -6.83
C GLU A 152 -4.39 -10.95 -7.62
N TYR A 153 -4.21 -9.84 -6.92
CA TYR A 153 -3.72 -8.57 -7.45
C TYR A 153 -3.13 -7.73 -6.32
N PHE A 154 -2.10 -6.97 -6.62
CA PHE A 154 -1.57 -5.94 -5.74
C PHE A 154 -1.21 -4.68 -6.53
N THR A 155 -1.45 -3.53 -5.93
CA THR A 155 -1.21 -2.23 -6.54
C THR A 155 0.25 -1.82 -6.41
N THR A 156 0.78 -1.25 -7.49
CA THR A 156 2.14 -0.69 -7.58
C THR A 156 2.11 0.58 -8.43
N PHE A 157 3.19 1.35 -8.44
CA PHE A 157 3.20 2.58 -9.22
C PHE A 157 3.18 2.31 -10.75
N GLU A 158 3.62 1.13 -11.21
CA GLU A 158 3.59 0.74 -12.62
C GLU A 158 2.18 0.40 -13.13
N ASN A 159 1.33 -0.11 -12.23
CA ASN A 159 0.03 -0.64 -12.62
C ASN A 159 -1.16 0.20 -12.13
N SER A 160 -0.93 1.36 -11.53
CA SER A 160 -1.94 2.25 -10.98
C SER A 160 -1.82 3.66 -11.54
N HIS A 161 -2.98 4.34 -11.67
CA HIS A 161 -3.09 5.70 -12.19
C HIS A 161 -3.54 6.70 -11.14
N TYR A 162 -3.95 6.24 -9.98
CA TYR A 162 -4.42 7.04 -8.85
C TYR A 162 -3.79 6.55 -7.56
N CYS A 163 -3.82 7.40 -6.54
CA CYS A 163 -3.38 7.08 -5.18
C CYS A 163 -4.53 7.26 -4.19
N LYS A 164 -4.45 6.60 -3.05
CA LYS A 164 -5.32 6.89 -1.90
C LYS A 164 -5.10 8.36 -1.46
N PRO A 165 -6.11 9.06 -0.97
CA PRO A 165 -7.50 8.64 -0.70
C PRO A 165 -8.47 8.84 -1.89
N ASN A 166 -7.97 9.04 -3.12
CA ASN A 166 -8.85 9.23 -4.27
C ASN A 166 -9.71 7.97 -4.51
N LEU A 167 -11.04 8.13 -4.58
CA LEU A 167 -11.95 7.03 -4.84
C LEU A 167 -11.73 6.36 -6.21
N ASP A 168 -11.18 7.07 -7.18
CA ASP A 168 -10.85 6.50 -8.50
C ASP A 168 -9.75 5.45 -8.40
N TYR A 169 -8.88 5.49 -7.38
CA TYR A 169 -7.94 4.42 -7.07
C TYR A 169 -8.68 3.09 -6.81
N TYR A 170 -9.71 3.11 -5.98
CA TYR A 170 -10.50 1.91 -5.69
C TYR A 170 -11.40 1.50 -6.86
N ARG A 171 -11.98 2.46 -7.60
CA ARG A 171 -12.74 2.16 -8.83
C ARG A 171 -11.88 1.46 -9.86
N GLU A 172 -10.63 1.88 -10.02
CA GLU A 172 -9.67 1.23 -10.91
C GLU A 172 -9.41 -0.24 -10.52
N ILE A 173 -9.24 -0.54 -9.23
CA ILE A 173 -9.08 -1.92 -8.72
C ILE A 173 -10.34 -2.74 -9.00
N LEU A 174 -11.51 -2.19 -8.65
CA LEU A 174 -12.81 -2.86 -8.85
C LEU A 174 -13.02 -3.20 -10.32
N GLU A 175 -12.74 -2.28 -11.23
CA GLU A 175 -12.86 -2.49 -12.67
C GLU A 175 -11.86 -3.53 -13.19
N LYS A 176 -10.56 -3.36 -12.90
CA LYS A 176 -9.50 -4.28 -13.32
C LYS A 176 -9.73 -5.72 -12.86
N ARG A 177 -10.35 -5.91 -11.72
CA ARG A 177 -10.60 -7.24 -11.14
C ARG A 177 -12.05 -7.69 -11.29
N SER A 178 -12.90 -6.92 -11.95
CA SER A 178 -14.34 -7.18 -12.12
C SER A 178 -15.03 -7.48 -10.78
N LEU A 179 -14.77 -6.61 -9.78
CA LEU A 179 -15.32 -6.69 -8.43
C LEU A 179 -16.56 -5.81 -8.30
N LYS A 180 -17.51 -6.25 -7.46
CA LYS A 180 -18.66 -5.45 -7.06
C LYS A 180 -18.38 -4.88 -5.66
N PRO A 181 -18.48 -3.57 -5.44
CA PRO A 181 -18.15 -2.97 -4.15
C PRO A 181 -18.92 -3.60 -2.99
N GLU A 182 -20.19 -3.87 -3.16
CA GLU A 182 -21.07 -4.46 -2.15
C GLU A 182 -20.72 -5.91 -1.77
N GLU A 183 -19.87 -6.57 -2.55
CA GLU A 183 -19.33 -7.90 -2.28
C GLU A 183 -17.90 -7.83 -1.70
N CYS A 184 -17.38 -6.63 -1.43
CA CYS A 184 -16.02 -6.37 -0.97
C CYS A 184 -15.98 -5.90 0.49
N LEU A 185 -14.92 -6.32 1.20
CA LEU A 185 -14.50 -5.79 2.48
C LEU A 185 -13.14 -5.13 2.32
N MET A 186 -12.98 -3.88 2.73
CA MET A 186 -11.67 -3.23 2.88
C MET A 186 -11.19 -3.32 4.33
N VAL A 187 -9.98 -3.81 4.53
CA VAL A 187 -9.29 -3.88 5.81
C VAL A 187 -8.06 -2.99 5.74
N GLY A 188 -7.98 -1.99 6.60
CA GLY A 188 -6.87 -1.04 6.63
C GLY A 188 -6.73 -0.36 7.97
N ASN A 189 -5.71 0.48 8.13
CA ASN A 189 -5.40 1.19 9.37
C ASN A 189 -5.54 2.72 9.27
N ASP A 190 -5.78 3.25 8.07
CA ASP A 190 -5.94 4.69 7.87
C ASP A 190 -7.42 5.06 7.67
N VAL A 191 -7.94 5.90 8.59
CA VAL A 191 -9.34 6.35 8.56
C VAL A 191 -9.66 7.19 7.31
N GLY A 192 -8.69 7.95 6.82
CA GLY A 192 -8.87 8.80 5.63
C GLY A 192 -8.70 8.05 4.31
N GLU A 193 -7.76 7.12 4.26
CA GLU A 193 -7.38 6.42 3.04
C GLU A 193 -8.20 5.14 2.81
N ASP A 194 -8.49 4.36 3.87
CA ASP A 194 -9.11 3.04 3.73
C ASP A 194 -10.61 3.04 3.99
N MET A 195 -11.04 3.75 5.02
CA MET A 195 -12.48 3.78 5.38
C MET A 195 -13.33 4.57 4.39
N ILE A 196 -12.72 5.40 3.56
CA ILE A 196 -13.42 6.13 2.48
C ILE A 196 -14.14 5.20 1.49
N THR A 197 -13.75 3.92 1.42
CA THR A 197 -14.36 2.91 0.54
C THR A 197 -15.84 2.64 0.84
N GLU A 198 -16.33 2.99 2.03
CA GLU A 198 -17.77 2.96 2.34
C GLU A 198 -18.59 3.83 1.37
N GLN A 199 -18.02 4.91 0.84
CA GLN A 199 -18.67 5.75 -0.17
C GLN A 199 -18.91 5.02 -1.50
N LEU A 200 -18.22 3.92 -1.74
CA LEU A 200 -18.42 3.04 -2.88
C LEU A 200 -19.40 1.88 -2.58
N GLY A 201 -19.84 1.75 -1.33
CA GLY A 201 -20.70 0.66 -0.88
C GLY A 201 -19.94 -0.59 -0.39
N MET A 202 -18.63 -0.50 -0.20
CA MET A 202 -17.85 -1.57 0.39
C MET A 202 -18.09 -1.65 1.90
N LYS A 203 -17.94 -2.84 2.49
CA LYS A 203 -17.76 -2.97 3.93
C LYS A 203 -16.34 -2.59 4.31
N THR A 204 -16.15 -2.17 5.56
CA THR A 204 -14.84 -1.79 6.09
C THR A 204 -14.56 -2.48 7.42
N PHE A 205 -13.27 -2.67 7.74
CA PHE A 205 -12.78 -3.00 9.07
C PHE A 205 -11.51 -2.19 9.34
N LEU A 206 -11.50 -1.45 10.45
CA LEU A 206 -10.37 -0.59 10.82
C LEU A 206 -9.45 -1.30 11.82
N LEU A 207 -8.24 -1.66 11.38
CA LEU A 207 -7.20 -2.17 12.27
C LEU A 207 -6.59 -1.04 13.11
N THR A 208 -6.53 -1.23 14.43
CA THR A 208 -6.14 -0.17 15.36
C THR A 208 -4.69 -0.27 15.86
N GLY A 209 -3.96 -1.34 15.51
CA GLY A 209 -2.58 -1.56 15.98
C GLY A 209 -1.58 -0.47 15.54
N CYS A 210 -1.73 0.02 14.31
CA CYS A 210 -0.96 1.14 13.76
C CYS A 210 -1.92 2.22 13.21
N LEU A 211 -2.94 2.60 13.98
CA LEU A 211 -4.01 3.49 13.56
C LEU A 211 -3.49 4.85 13.08
N ILE A 212 -3.93 5.25 11.90
CA ILE A 212 -3.76 6.60 11.36
C ILE A 212 -5.11 7.31 11.32
N ASN A 213 -5.26 8.34 12.14
CA ASN A 213 -6.46 9.17 12.23
C ASN A 213 -6.08 10.65 12.37
N LYS A 214 -5.56 11.22 11.28
CA LYS A 214 -5.03 12.59 11.25
C LYS A 214 -6.07 13.67 11.59
N GLU A 215 -7.33 13.39 11.28
CA GLU A 215 -8.44 14.33 11.50
C GLU A 215 -9.18 14.10 12.82
N ASN A 216 -8.72 13.16 13.64
CA ASN A 216 -9.37 12.76 14.90
C ASN A 216 -10.87 12.44 14.75
N LYS A 217 -11.24 11.77 13.67
CA LYS A 217 -12.63 11.34 13.42
C LYS A 217 -13.07 10.32 14.48
N ASP A 218 -14.37 10.31 14.77
CA ASP A 218 -14.95 9.22 15.57
C ASP A 218 -14.86 7.90 14.80
N ILE A 219 -14.15 6.93 15.37
CA ILE A 219 -13.96 5.61 14.77
C ILE A 219 -14.99 4.59 15.25
N SER A 220 -15.85 4.92 16.20
CA SER A 220 -16.86 4.00 16.73
C SER A 220 -17.91 3.59 15.69
N GLN A 221 -18.00 4.33 14.60
CA GLN A 221 -18.86 4.02 13.47
C GLN A 221 -18.37 2.83 12.62
N TYR A 222 -17.07 2.49 12.70
CA TYR A 222 -16.48 1.39 11.95
C TYR A 222 -16.35 0.14 12.82
N PRO A 223 -16.59 -1.08 12.29
CA PRO A 223 -16.03 -2.29 12.88
C PRO A 223 -14.50 -2.11 13.01
N ASN A 224 -13.96 -2.26 14.22
CA ASN A 224 -12.57 -1.97 14.48
C ASN A 224 -11.99 -2.86 15.58
N GLY A 225 -10.66 -2.94 15.65
CA GLY A 225 -9.92 -3.69 16.64
C GLY A 225 -8.57 -4.16 16.14
N GLY A 226 -7.98 -5.13 16.83
CA GLY A 226 -6.79 -5.84 16.41
C GLY A 226 -7.11 -7.03 15.48
N PHE A 227 -6.10 -7.87 15.23
CA PHE A 227 -6.27 -9.05 14.37
C PHE A 227 -7.20 -10.12 14.98
N ALA A 228 -7.31 -10.22 16.29
CA ALA A 228 -8.25 -11.13 16.95
C ALA A 228 -9.72 -10.71 16.70
N GLU A 229 -10.01 -9.41 16.77
CA GLU A 229 -11.31 -8.86 16.47
C GLU A 229 -11.63 -8.97 14.96
N LEU A 230 -10.62 -8.77 14.09
CA LEU A 230 -10.77 -9.00 12.65
C LEU A 230 -11.13 -10.45 12.34
N ASP A 231 -10.44 -11.42 12.95
CA ASP A 231 -10.73 -12.86 12.77
C ASP A 231 -12.16 -13.20 13.20
N ALA A 232 -12.60 -12.68 14.35
CA ALA A 232 -13.97 -12.85 14.82
C ALA A 232 -15.00 -12.24 13.85
N TYR A 233 -14.75 -11.02 13.40
CA TYR A 233 -15.60 -10.32 12.43
C TYR A 233 -15.70 -11.08 11.09
N LEU A 234 -14.59 -11.58 10.57
CA LEU A 234 -14.58 -12.37 9.34
C LEU A 234 -15.34 -13.69 9.50
N LYS A 235 -15.23 -14.37 10.63
CA LYS A 235 -16.00 -15.59 10.91
C LYS A 235 -17.49 -15.32 10.91
N GLU A 236 -17.95 -14.23 11.49
CA GLU A 236 -19.36 -13.83 11.47
C GLU A 236 -19.82 -13.43 10.06
N LEU A 237 -18.99 -12.69 9.33
CA LEU A 237 -19.33 -12.15 8.02
C LEU A 237 -19.39 -13.22 6.91
N LEU A 238 -18.61 -14.31 7.05
CA LEU A 238 -18.44 -15.36 6.04
C LEU A 238 -19.26 -16.64 6.34
N LEU A 239 -20.02 -16.67 7.44
CA LEU A 239 -20.99 -17.72 7.76
C LEU A 239 -22.29 -17.49 6.96
#